data_ccd4ad2c0c9b7ee397bc654bc874a132
#
_entry.id   ccd4ad2c0c9b7ee397bc654bc874a132
#
_cell.length_a   1.000
_cell.length_b   1.000
_cell.length_c   1.000
_cell.angle_alpha   90.00
_cell.angle_beta   90.00
_cell.angle_gamma   90.00
#
_symmetry.space_group_name_H-M   'P 1'
#
loop_
_entity.id
_entity.type
_entity.pdbx_description
1 polymer ?
#
loop_
_entity_poly.entity_id
_entity_poly.type
_entity_poly.pdbx_seq_one_letter_code
_entity_poly.pdbx_strand_id
1 'polypeptide(L)'
;MFVFGARSFSLWKLNHGMEPNLLFDSGSELEERLALVMPDHANSLESTIQSGDLASLSRGPEPKGVSVGKVKSQPYAFVSLESMGGVMMYRLHVGDTVTVPGASFEAYATNRFFNANPAANPCSVGDLGAEDVLFLPNNWTESPFDAVLVANDFN
;
A
#
# COMPACT_ATOMS: atom_id res chain seq x y z
N MET A 1 -17.00 -17.95 14.09
CA MET A 1 -15.59 -17.86 13.71
C MET A 1 -15.42 -16.54 13.01
N PHE A 2 -14.68 -15.60 13.55
CA PHE A 2 -14.37 -14.35 12.86
C PHE A 2 -13.12 -14.60 12.01
N VAL A 3 -13.20 -14.30 10.73
CA VAL A 3 -12.06 -14.36 9.81
C VAL A 3 -11.70 -12.91 9.51
N PHE A 4 -10.49 -12.50 9.89
CA PHE A 4 -9.94 -11.22 9.44
C PHE A 4 -9.77 -11.26 7.92
N GLY A 5 -10.04 -10.14 7.24
CA GLY A 5 -9.92 -10.03 5.79
C GLY A 5 -8.54 -10.39 5.28
N ALA A 6 -8.45 -10.69 4.00
CA ALA A 6 -7.18 -10.93 3.32
C ALA A 6 -6.26 -9.70 3.48
N ARG A 7 -4.96 -9.96 3.68
CA ARG A 7 -3.93 -8.91 3.84
C ARG A 7 -3.22 -8.66 2.52
N SER A 8 -3.98 -8.73 1.43
CA SER A 8 -3.49 -8.69 0.07
C SER A 8 -4.28 -7.71 -0.79
N PHE A 9 -3.77 -7.44 -1.97
CA PHE A 9 -4.54 -6.87 -3.06
C PHE A 9 -4.55 -7.83 -4.24
N SER A 10 -5.55 -7.71 -5.11
CA SER A 10 -5.69 -8.57 -6.28
C SER A 10 -5.94 -7.77 -7.55
N LEU A 11 -5.51 -8.34 -8.68
CA LEU A 11 -5.68 -7.80 -10.02
C LEU A 11 -6.63 -8.71 -10.80
N TRP A 12 -7.67 -8.14 -11.37
CA TRP A 12 -8.69 -8.86 -12.11
C TRP A 12 -8.83 -8.35 -13.53
N LYS A 13 -8.94 -9.25 -14.47
CA LYS A 13 -9.34 -8.94 -15.84
C LYS A 13 -10.86 -8.88 -15.94
N LEU A 14 -11.38 -7.73 -16.37
CA LEU A 14 -12.78 -7.56 -16.67
C LEU A 14 -13.05 -7.99 -18.11
N ASN A 15 -13.99 -8.91 -18.29
CA ASN A 15 -14.40 -9.41 -19.59
C ASN A 15 -15.84 -8.99 -19.84
N HIS A 16 -16.11 -8.30 -20.96
CA HIS A 16 -17.47 -7.91 -21.31
C HIS A 16 -18.42 -9.12 -21.36
N GLY A 17 -19.44 -9.13 -20.48
CA GLY A 17 -20.47 -10.18 -20.42
C GLY A 17 -20.01 -11.54 -19.89
N MET A 18 -18.82 -11.63 -19.29
CA MET A 18 -18.30 -12.84 -18.66
C MET A 18 -17.81 -12.56 -17.25
N GLU A 19 -17.62 -13.61 -16.45
CA GLU A 19 -17.02 -13.51 -15.11
C GLU A 19 -15.63 -12.89 -15.16
N PRO A 20 -15.29 -12.02 -14.19
CA PRO A 20 -13.92 -11.51 -14.04
C PRO A 20 -12.91 -12.64 -13.79
N ASN A 21 -11.76 -12.56 -14.39
CA ASN A 21 -10.67 -13.51 -14.18
C ASN A 21 -9.61 -12.93 -13.25
N LEU A 22 -9.28 -13.66 -12.18
CA LEU A 22 -8.14 -13.32 -11.33
C LEU A 22 -6.83 -13.45 -12.13
N LEU A 23 -6.05 -12.38 -12.20
CA LEU A 23 -4.75 -12.36 -12.85
C LEU A 23 -3.59 -12.44 -11.86
N PHE A 24 -3.77 -11.87 -10.67
CA PHE A 24 -2.75 -11.80 -9.63
C PHE A 24 -3.38 -11.59 -8.26
N ASP A 25 -2.82 -12.21 -7.24
CA ASP A 25 -3.08 -11.95 -5.82
C ASP A 25 -1.72 -11.82 -5.14
N SER A 26 -1.51 -10.75 -4.38
CA SER A 26 -0.27 -10.52 -3.66
C SER A 26 -0.06 -11.49 -2.50
N GLY A 27 -1.10 -12.18 -2.04
CA GLY A 27 -1.00 -13.14 -0.93
C GLY A 27 -0.33 -12.51 0.31
N SER A 28 0.77 -13.13 0.79
CA SER A 28 1.58 -12.65 1.91
C SER A 28 2.64 -11.60 1.54
N GLU A 29 2.74 -11.21 0.26
CA GLU A 29 3.87 -10.40 -0.22
C GLU A 29 3.98 -9.04 0.48
N LEU A 30 2.87 -8.40 0.87
CA LEU A 30 2.93 -7.13 1.60
C LEU A 30 3.73 -7.28 2.91
N GLU A 31 3.43 -8.31 3.68
CA GLU A 31 4.13 -8.59 4.95
C GLU A 31 5.59 -9.01 4.71
N GLU A 32 5.84 -9.87 3.73
CA GLU A 32 7.19 -10.31 3.37
C GLU A 32 8.08 -9.15 2.95
N ARG A 33 7.55 -8.22 2.14
CA ARG A 33 8.29 -7.01 1.73
C ARG A 33 8.54 -6.06 2.88
N LEU A 34 7.56 -5.85 3.76
CA LEU A 34 7.75 -5.04 4.98
C LEU A 34 8.81 -5.64 5.90
N ALA A 35 8.81 -6.94 6.10
CA ALA A 35 9.82 -7.62 6.89
C ALA A 35 11.25 -7.46 6.31
N LEU A 36 11.37 -7.30 5.00
CA LEU A 36 12.66 -7.05 4.35
C LEU A 36 13.10 -5.59 4.41
N VAL A 37 12.18 -4.63 4.20
CA VAL A 37 12.53 -3.20 4.09
C VAL A 37 12.46 -2.48 5.43
N MET A 38 11.69 -2.98 6.39
CA MET A 38 11.46 -2.40 7.71
C MET A 38 11.43 -3.51 8.79
N PRO A 39 12.49 -4.32 8.97
CA PRO A 39 12.47 -5.52 9.80
C PRO A 39 12.07 -5.26 11.26
N ASP A 40 12.50 -4.13 11.83
CA ASP A 40 12.22 -3.78 13.23
C ASP A 40 10.79 -3.26 13.44
N HIS A 41 10.06 -2.94 12.36
CA HIS A 41 8.77 -2.26 12.39
C HIS A 41 7.69 -2.95 11.56
N ALA A 42 8.00 -4.06 10.90
CA ALA A 42 7.03 -4.80 10.10
C ALA A 42 5.78 -5.14 10.94
N ASN A 43 4.59 -4.97 10.35
CA ASN A 43 3.30 -5.17 11.01
C ASN A 43 3.13 -4.38 12.33
N SER A 44 3.66 -3.14 12.36
CA SER A 44 3.40 -2.21 13.47
C SER A 44 1.94 -1.74 13.48
N LEU A 45 1.44 -1.39 14.68
CA LEU A 45 0.17 -0.67 14.82
C LEU A 45 0.38 0.84 14.72
N GLU A 46 -0.60 1.56 14.18
CA GLU A 46 -0.61 3.02 14.02
C GLU A 46 -0.50 3.77 15.36
N SER A 47 -1.07 3.21 16.42
CA SER A 47 -1.25 3.87 17.71
C SER A 47 -0.12 3.68 18.73
N THR A 48 0.93 2.92 18.38
CA THR A 48 1.95 2.50 19.36
C THR A 48 3.38 2.77 18.89
N ILE A 49 4.29 2.97 19.87
CA ILE A 49 5.73 3.03 19.63
C ILE A 49 6.31 1.62 19.47
N GLN A 50 7.29 1.46 18.61
CA GLN A 50 8.09 0.22 18.49
C GLN A 50 7.21 -1.04 18.51
N SER A 51 6.13 -0.99 17.75
CA SER A 51 5.10 -2.01 17.77
C SER A 51 5.31 -3.09 16.71
N GLY A 52 6.54 -3.34 16.31
CA GLY A 52 6.86 -4.38 15.34
C GLY A 52 6.15 -5.68 15.70
N ASP A 53 5.52 -6.29 14.70
CA ASP A 53 4.78 -7.56 14.77
C ASP A 53 3.46 -7.54 15.59
N LEU A 54 3.08 -6.42 16.21
CA LEU A 54 1.86 -6.38 17.03
C LEU A 54 0.57 -6.53 16.21
N ALA A 55 0.57 -6.09 14.96
CA ALA A 55 -0.58 -6.24 14.06
C ALA A 55 -0.67 -7.64 13.43
N SER A 56 0.34 -8.48 13.52
CA SER A 56 0.41 -9.78 12.84
C SER A 56 -0.71 -10.74 13.26
N LEU A 57 -1.14 -10.70 14.52
CA LEU A 57 -2.24 -11.55 15.01
C LEU A 57 -3.63 -11.04 14.62
N SER A 58 -3.72 -9.85 14.03
CA SER A 58 -5.00 -9.20 13.71
C SER A 58 -5.09 -8.77 12.25
N ARG A 59 -4.58 -7.60 11.92
CA ARG A 59 -4.79 -6.91 10.64
C ARG A 59 -3.58 -6.95 9.71
N GLY A 60 -2.39 -7.27 10.25
CA GLY A 60 -1.14 -7.17 9.51
C GLY A 60 -0.87 -5.73 9.03
N PRO A 61 -0.37 -5.54 7.81
CA PRO A 61 -0.10 -4.20 7.27
C PRO A 61 -1.37 -3.40 6.95
N GLU A 62 -2.52 -4.06 6.85
CA GLU A 62 -3.85 -3.48 6.61
C GLU A 62 -3.91 -2.64 5.32
N PRO A 63 -3.86 -3.27 4.13
CA PRO A 63 -4.09 -2.55 2.88
C PRO A 63 -5.52 -2.00 2.84
N LYS A 64 -5.66 -0.70 2.57
CA LYS A 64 -6.93 0.03 2.60
C LYS A 64 -7.32 0.56 1.22
N GLY A 65 -6.59 1.55 0.74
CA GLY A 65 -6.83 2.20 -0.53
C GLY A 65 -5.93 1.67 -1.64
N VAL A 66 -6.40 1.73 -2.87
CA VAL A 66 -5.61 1.44 -4.05
C VAL A 66 -5.87 2.45 -5.15
N SER A 67 -4.80 2.98 -5.73
CA SER A 67 -4.87 3.84 -6.92
C SER A 67 -3.96 3.30 -8.01
N VAL A 68 -4.38 3.46 -9.26
CA VAL A 68 -3.60 3.04 -10.42
C VAL A 68 -3.24 4.24 -11.28
N GLY A 69 -1.99 4.32 -11.69
CA GLY A 69 -1.51 5.38 -12.57
C GLY A 69 -0.40 4.95 -13.49
N LYS A 70 -0.05 5.80 -14.45
CA LYS A 70 1.06 5.57 -15.37
C LYS A 70 2.17 6.58 -15.13
N VAL A 71 3.34 6.08 -14.76
CA VAL A 71 4.58 6.87 -14.69
C VAL A 71 5.41 6.53 -15.92
N LYS A 72 5.67 7.51 -16.79
CA LYS A 72 6.40 7.30 -18.06
C LYS A 72 5.85 6.13 -18.88
N SER A 73 4.53 6.05 -19.03
CA SER A 73 3.81 4.98 -19.75
C SER A 73 3.78 3.60 -19.09
N GLN A 74 4.53 3.36 -18.03
CA GLN A 74 4.48 2.13 -17.24
C GLN A 74 3.35 2.21 -16.21
N PRO A 75 2.41 1.25 -16.15
CA PRO A 75 1.36 1.24 -15.14
C PRO A 75 1.87 0.76 -13.79
N TYR A 76 1.39 1.42 -12.73
CA TYR A 76 1.66 1.10 -11.33
C TYR A 76 0.38 1.06 -10.52
N ALA A 77 0.35 0.23 -9.48
CA ALA A 77 -0.60 0.30 -8.38
C ALA A 77 0.10 0.88 -7.15
N PHE A 78 -0.59 1.78 -6.47
CA PHE A 78 -0.21 2.38 -5.19
C PHE A 78 -1.20 1.86 -4.16
N VAL A 79 -0.71 1.21 -3.11
CA VAL A 79 -1.53 0.57 -2.08
C VAL A 79 -1.21 1.23 -0.74
N SER A 80 -2.19 1.92 -0.13
CA SER A 80 -2.02 2.48 1.21
C SER A 80 -2.10 1.39 2.28
N LEU A 81 -1.32 1.55 3.34
CA LEU A 81 -1.25 0.61 4.46
C LEU A 81 -1.66 1.32 5.74
N GLU A 82 -2.85 1.03 6.27
CA GLU A 82 -3.37 1.75 7.44
C GLU A 82 -2.54 1.50 8.69
N SER A 83 -2.37 0.25 9.10
CA SER A 83 -1.62 -0.09 10.33
C SER A 83 -0.16 0.32 10.28
N MET A 84 0.51 0.08 9.14
CA MET A 84 1.91 0.45 8.96
C MET A 84 2.11 1.93 8.70
N GLY A 85 1.14 2.59 8.09
CA GLY A 85 1.30 3.91 7.47
C GLY A 85 2.07 3.84 6.16
N GLY A 86 1.87 4.83 5.30
CA GLY A 86 2.57 4.93 4.02
C GLY A 86 1.97 4.12 2.88
N VAL A 87 2.73 3.98 1.81
CA VAL A 87 2.26 3.43 0.53
C VAL A 87 3.27 2.45 -0.04
N MET A 88 2.77 1.31 -0.50
CA MET A 88 3.52 0.39 -1.37
C MET A 88 3.25 0.66 -2.83
N MET A 89 4.29 0.62 -3.65
CA MET A 89 4.23 0.76 -5.09
C MET A 89 4.54 -0.57 -5.77
N TYR A 90 3.65 -0.95 -6.67
CA TYR A 90 3.78 -2.16 -7.49
C TYR A 90 3.74 -1.81 -8.97
N ARG A 91 4.71 -2.31 -9.74
CA ARG A 91 4.66 -2.27 -11.19
C ARG A 91 3.66 -3.31 -11.69
N LEU A 92 2.72 -2.88 -12.54
CA LEU A 92 1.75 -3.78 -13.14
C LEU A 92 2.26 -4.32 -14.47
N HIS A 93 2.19 -5.63 -14.63
CA HIS A 93 2.46 -6.35 -15.86
C HIS A 93 1.14 -6.69 -16.54
N VAL A 94 0.65 -5.75 -17.36
CA VAL A 94 -0.66 -5.85 -18.04
C VAL A 94 -0.53 -5.36 -19.49
N GLY A 95 -1.37 -5.88 -20.36
CA GLY A 95 -1.39 -5.52 -21.79
C GLY A 95 -1.30 -6.74 -22.70
N ASP A 96 -1.56 -6.54 -23.98
CA ASP A 96 -1.69 -7.62 -24.97
C ASP A 96 -0.39 -8.39 -25.23
N THR A 97 0.76 -7.78 -24.96
CA THR A 97 2.08 -8.40 -25.14
C THR A 97 2.61 -9.11 -23.90
N VAL A 98 1.89 -9.02 -22.77
CA VAL A 98 2.31 -9.63 -21.51
C VAL A 98 1.87 -11.09 -21.45
N THR A 99 2.83 -12.00 -21.41
CA THR A 99 2.57 -13.44 -21.37
C THR A 99 2.08 -13.93 -20.00
N VAL A 100 2.55 -13.29 -18.92
CA VAL A 100 2.15 -13.59 -17.55
C VAL A 100 1.73 -12.26 -16.87
N PRO A 101 0.42 -11.95 -16.86
CA PRO A 101 -0.08 -10.79 -16.14
C PRO A 101 0.19 -10.89 -14.63
N GLY A 102 0.44 -9.74 -14.00
CA GLY A 102 0.71 -9.72 -12.55
C GLY A 102 1.15 -8.37 -12.06
N ALA A 103 1.78 -8.37 -10.88
CA ALA A 103 2.42 -7.19 -10.30
C ALA A 103 3.77 -7.57 -9.68
N SER A 104 4.67 -6.62 -9.58
CA SER A 104 5.94 -6.77 -8.88
C SER A 104 6.19 -5.58 -7.96
N PHE A 105 6.64 -5.86 -6.74
CA PHE A 105 7.00 -4.84 -5.77
C PHE A 105 8.14 -3.95 -6.29
N GLU A 106 7.99 -2.64 -6.13
CA GLU A 106 9.00 -1.65 -6.53
C GLU A 106 9.54 -0.88 -5.32
N ALA A 107 8.65 -0.38 -4.44
CA ALA A 107 9.05 0.44 -3.31
C ALA A 107 7.99 0.47 -2.21
N TYR A 108 8.43 0.81 -1.00
CA TYR A 108 7.60 1.26 0.11
C TYR A 108 8.08 2.65 0.53
N ALA A 109 7.14 3.56 0.73
CA ALA A 109 7.41 4.93 1.17
C ALA A 109 6.51 5.30 2.35
N THR A 110 7.10 5.90 3.38
CA THR A 110 6.40 6.42 4.54
C THR A 110 7.17 7.61 5.12
N ASN A 111 6.47 8.54 5.74
CA ASN A 111 7.07 9.60 6.56
C ASN A 111 6.82 9.39 8.07
N ARG A 112 6.29 8.22 8.45
CA ARG A 112 6.08 7.84 9.84
C ARG A 112 7.40 7.69 10.60
N PHE A 113 7.46 8.26 11.80
CA PHE A 113 8.57 8.09 12.76
C PHE A 113 8.20 7.03 13.80
N PHE A 114 8.56 5.79 13.56
CA PHE A 114 8.18 4.63 14.39
C PHE A 114 8.68 4.69 15.83
N ASN A 115 9.72 5.49 16.11
CA ASN A 115 10.26 5.67 17.46
C ASN A 115 9.62 6.83 18.23
N ALA A 116 8.69 7.58 17.63
CA ALA A 116 7.95 8.63 18.30
C ALA A 116 6.67 8.09 18.93
N ASN A 117 6.27 8.65 20.09
CA ASN A 117 5.06 8.26 20.80
C ASN A 117 3.87 9.09 20.33
N PRO A 118 2.88 8.52 19.61
CA PRO A 118 1.72 9.26 19.15
C PRO A 118 0.91 9.89 20.30
N ALA A 119 0.77 9.19 21.42
CA ALA A 119 0.01 9.68 22.57
C ALA A 119 0.71 10.82 23.34
N ALA A 120 2.05 10.86 23.31
CA ALA A 120 2.81 11.89 24.00
C ALA A 120 3.08 13.13 23.13
N ASN A 121 3.30 12.94 21.85
CA ASN A 121 3.60 14.02 20.90
C ASN A 121 3.11 13.69 19.48
N PRO A 122 1.82 13.87 19.20
CA PRO A 122 1.24 13.53 17.89
C PRO A 122 1.90 14.27 16.72
N CYS A 123 2.39 15.49 16.93
CA CYS A 123 3.03 16.26 15.86
C CYS A 123 4.42 15.75 15.45
N SER A 124 5.00 14.79 16.16
CA SER A 124 6.35 14.26 15.90
C SER A 124 6.37 12.88 15.24
N VAL A 125 5.21 12.29 14.99
CA VAL A 125 5.13 10.90 14.51
C VAL A 125 5.04 10.76 12.99
N GLY A 126 4.90 11.87 12.27
CA GLY A 126 4.58 11.86 10.85
C GLY A 126 3.15 11.39 10.59
N ASP A 127 2.84 10.98 9.37
CA ASP A 127 1.51 10.57 8.99
C ASP A 127 1.22 9.13 9.44
N LEU A 128 0.08 8.93 10.08
CA LEU A 128 -0.41 7.65 10.56
C LEU A 128 -1.76 7.31 9.92
N GLY A 129 -2.08 6.02 9.82
CA GLY A 129 -3.39 5.58 9.35
C GLY A 129 -3.66 5.95 7.89
N ALA A 130 -2.83 5.51 6.97
CA ALA A 130 -3.00 5.77 5.54
C ALA A 130 -4.25 5.06 4.99
N GLU A 131 -5.38 5.78 4.99
CA GLU A 131 -6.72 5.27 4.63
C GLU A 131 -6.92 5.14 3.13
N ASP A 132 -6.51 6.15 2.38
CA ASP A 132 -6.76 6.19 0.94
C ASP A 132 -5.56 6.78 0.18
N VAL A 133 -5.52 6.52 -1.12
CA VAL A 133 -4.44 6.95 -1.99
C VAL A 133 -4.97 7.33 -3.37
N LEU A 134 -4.49 8.46 -3.89
CA LEU A 134 -4.86 8.93 -5.23
C LEU A 134 -3.60 9.25 -6.05
N PHE A 135 -3.47 8.65 -7.22
CA PHE A 135 -2.45 9.03 -8.18
C PHE A 135 -2.85 10.33 -8.90
N LEU A 136 -1.93 11.27 -8.92
CA LEU A 136 -2.08 12.57 -9.58
C LEU A 136 -1.07 12.66 -10.73
N PRO A 137 -1.50 12.51 -11.97
CA PRO A 137 -0.61 12.67 -13.12
C PRO A 137 -0.20 14.15 -13.27
N ASN A 138 1.01 14.39 -13.72
CA ASN A 138 1.61 15.72 -13.85
C ASN A 138 0.78 16.71 -14.71
N ASN A 139 0.03 16.22 -15.69
CA ASN A 139 -0.85 17.03 -16.52
C ASN A 139 -2.11 17.55 -15.78
N TRP A 140 -2.41 17.04 -14.60
CA TRP A 140 -3.52 17.54 -13.76
C TRP A 140 -3.07 18.64 -12.79
N THR A 141 -1.79 18.61 -12.41
CA THR A 141 -1.26 19.47 -11.32
C THR A 141 -0.39 20.60 -11.83
N GLU A 142 -0.14 20.69 -13.15
CA GLU A 142 0.86 21.58 -13.76
C GLU A 142 2.27 21.39 -13.15
N SER A 143 2.49 20.25 -12.52
CA SER A 143 3.75 19.86 -11.88
C SER A 143 4.69 19.19 -12.89
N PRO A 144 6.01 19.34 -12.75
CA PRO A 144 6.97 18.62 -13.59
C PRO A 144 7.06 17.12 -13.28
N PHE A 145 6.35 16.63 -12.25
CA PHE A 145 6.36 15.24 -11.81
C PHE A 145 4.94 14.72 -11.52
N ASP A 146 4.76 13.42 -11.64
CA ASP A 146 3.59 12.71 -11.14
C ASP A 146 3.66 12.64 -9.61
N ALA A 147 2.51 12.62 -8.93
CA ALA A 147 2.44 12.59 -7.47
C ALA A 147 1.46 11.52 -6.97
N VAL A 148 1.57 11.18 -5.71
CA VAL A 148 0.60 10.37 -4.98
C VAL A 148 0.12 11.18 -3.78
N LEU A 149 -1.19 11.40 -3.69
CA LEU A 149 -1.85 12.01 -2.54
C LEU A 149 -2.32 10.88 -1.62
N VAL A 150 -2.02 11.00 -0.33
CA VAL A 150 -2.43 10.03 0.69
C VAL A 150 -3.31 10.74 1.70
N ALA A 151 -4.47 10.16 2.01
CA ALA A 151 -5.31 10.58 3.11
C ALA A 151 -4.97 9.75 4.36
N ASN A 152 -4.67 10.43 5.46
CA ASN A 152 -4.30 9.80 6.72
C ASN A 152 -5.35 10.11 7.79
N ASP A 153 -5.71 9.11 8.61
CA ASP A 153 -6.75 9.23 9.63
C ASP A 153 -6.21 9.78 10.96
N PHE A 154 -4.92 9.60 11.23
CA PHE A 154 -4.26 10.06 12.45
C PHE A 154 -3.11 11.02 12.17
N ASN A 155 -3.13 12.14 12.90
CA ASN A 155 -2.00 13.08 13.03
C ASN A 155 -1.76 13.43 14.50
#